data_1bddd0a3aa5c957045d36ff78535ce18
#
_entry.id   1bddd0a3aa5c957045d36ff78535ce18
#
_cell.length_a   1.000
_cell.length_b   1.000
_cell.length_c   1.000
_cell.angle_alpha   90.00
_cell.angle_beta   90.00
_cell.angle_gamma   90.00
#
_symmetry.space_group_name_H-M   'P 1'
#
loop_
_entity.id
_entity.type
_entity.pdbx_description
1 polymer ?
#
loop_
_entity_poly.entity_id
_entity_poly.type
_entity_poly.pdbx_seq_one_letter_code
_entity_poly.pdbx_strand_id
1 'polypeptide(L)'
;MYDELVKQLREFEGFEGEPYIDTQGYQTIGIGTKLPITEEEAELLLKHRLKQRVNQLNVLKLDDLDIKEEAKIILYDMAYNLGAKGLLKFKKMWKALENKDYLEASKEMQDSKWFKQVGRRSKELVSKMEKLSEY
;
A
#
# COMPACT_ATOMS: atom_id res chain seq x y z
N MET A 1 -32.67 -8.76 1.78
CA MET A 1 -33.02 -7.90 0.62
C MET A 1 -31.80 -7.25 -0.03
N TYR A 2 -30.98 -6.58 0.76
CA TYR A 2 -29.81 -5.86 0.23
C TYR A 2 -28.83 -6.78 -0.48
N ASP A 3 -28.45 -7.88 0.14
CA ASP A 3 -27.50 -8.84 -0.43
C ASP A 3 -28.03 -9.51 -1.71
N GLU A 4 -29.33 -9.75 -1.75
CA GLU A 4 -29.97 -10.31 -2.93
C GLU A 4 -29.96 -9.32 -4.09
N LEU A 5 -30.17 -8.04 -3.79
CA LEU A 5 -30.12 -6.98 -4.78
C LEU A 5 -28.71 -6.83 -5.35
N VAL A 6 -27.69 -6.84 -4.47
CA VAL A 6 -26.28 -6.80 -4.91
C VAL A 6 -25.99 -7.96 -5.86
N LYS A 7 -26.40 -9.16 -5.50
CA LYS A 7 -26.21 -10.35 -6.33
C LYS A 7 -26.86 -10.19 -7.71
N GLN A 8 -28.09 -9.70 -7.73
CA GLN A 8 -28.83 -9.49 -8.98
C GLN A 8 -28.14 -8.45 -9.87
N LEU A 9 -27.74 -7.31 -9.29
CA LEU A 9 -27.06 -6.26 -10.04
C LEU A 9 -25.72 -6.77 -10.59
N ARG A 10 -25.01 -7.57 -9.81
CA ARG A 10 -23.75 -8.17 -10.26
C ARG A 10 -23.96 -9.07 -11.48
N GLU A 11 -25.02 -9.83 -11.48
CA GLU A 11 -25.35 -10.70 -12.61
C GLU A 11 -25.68 -9.91 -13.88
N PHE A 12 -26.43 -8.81 -13.75
CA PHE A 12 -26.79 -7.98 -14.90
C PHE A 12 -25.64 -7.11 -15.40
N GLU A 13 -24.88 -6.51 -14.50
CA GLU A 13 -23.81 -5.57 -14.88
C GLU A 13 -22.52 -6.29 -15.29
N GLY A 14 -22.28 -7.49 -14.75
CA GLY A 14 -21.02 -8.21 -14.96
C GLY A 14 -19.86 -7.52 -14.28
N PHE A 15 -18.65 -8.01 -14.53
CA PHE A 15 -17.42 -7.42 -13.97
C PHE A 15 -16.42 -7.15 -15.09
N GLU A 16 -15.94 -5.91 -15.14
CA GLU A 16 -14.84 -5.49 -16.00
C GLU A 16 -13.82 -4.72 -15.18
N GLY A 17 -12.59 -5.26 -15.11
CA GLY A 17 -11.53 -4.66 -14.31
C GLY A 17 -10.92 -3.41 -14.93
N GLU A 18 -11.15 -3.17 -16.21
CA GLU A 18 -10.63 -2.02 -16.92
C GLU A 18 -11.74 -1.11 -17.40
N PRO A 19 -11.46 0.19 -17.60
CA PRO A 19 -12.47 1.12 -18.09
C PRO A 19 -13.01 0.71 -19.46
N TYR A 20 -14.31 0.88 -19.64
CA TYR A 20 -14.98 0.63 -20.93
C TYR A 20 -16.11 1.63 -21.12
N ILE A 21 -16.63 1.69 -22.34
CA ILE A 21 -17.79 2.53 -22.67
C ILE A 21 -19.04 1.63 -22.66
N ASP A 22 -20.03 2.00 -21.84
CA ASP A 22 -21.26 1.23 -21.75
C ASP A 22 -22.16 1.47 -22.97
N THR A 23 -23.33 0.78 -23.00
CA THR A 23 -24.25 0.87 -24.11
C THR A 23 -24.86 2.27 -24.29
N GLN A 24 -24.81 3.11 -23.28
CA GLN A 24 -25.33 4.48 -23.29
C GLN A 24 -24.23 5.54 -23.53
N GLY A 25 -22.98 5.11 -23.73
CA GLY A 25 -21.87 5.98 -24.02
C GLY A 25 -21.12 6.51 -22.79
N TYR A 26 -21.35 5.96 -21.61
CA TYR A 26 -20.67 6.36 -20.38
C TYR A 26 -19.44 5.53 -20.11
N GLN A 27 -18.35 6.20 -19.67
CA GLN A 27 -17.17 5.51 -19.17
C GLN A 27 -17.54 4.78 -17.88
N THR A 28 -17.21 3.49 -17.82
CA THR A 28 -17.66 2.60 -16.76
C THR A 28 -16.52 1.66 -16.37
N ILE A 29 -16.53 1.17 -15.14
CA ILE A 29 -15.55 0.21 -14.64
C ILE A 29 -16.19 -0.67 -13.56
N GLY A 30 -15.62 -1.86 -13.34
CA GLY A 30 -16.06 -2.73 -12.26
C GLY A 30 -17.39 -3.38 -12.53
N ILE A 31 -18.33 -3.21 -11.63
CA ILE A 31 -19.68 -3.78 -11.73
C ILE A 31 -20.64 -2.63 -12.01
N GLY A 32 -20.61 -2.12 -13.24
CA GLY A 32 -21.48 -1.06 -13.69
C GLY A 32 -21.24 0.30 -13.04
N THR A 33 -20.04 0.56 -12.52
CA THR A 33 -19.72 1.84 -11.89
C THR A 33 -19.36 2.87 -12.95
N LYS A 34 -20.13 3.93 -13.03
CA LYS A 34 -19.87 5.02 -13.97
C LYS A 34 -18.76 5.92 -13.43
N LEU A 35 -17.84 6.28 -14.32
CA LEU A 35 -16.76 7.21 -14.01
C LEU A 35 -17.21 8.65 -14.23
N PRO A 36 -16.64 9.63 -13.53
CA PRO A 36 -15.57 9.51 -12.54
C PRO A 36 -16.06 8.99 -11.19
N ILE A 37 -15.14 8.53 -10.37
CA ILE A 37 -15.47 8.13 -8.98
C ILE A 37 -15.32 9.33 -8.05
N THR A 38 -16.00 9.25 -6.91
CA THR A 38 -15.90 10.27 -5.86
C THR A 38 -14.67 10.02 -4.99
N GLU A 39 -14.28 11.03 -4.21
CA GLU A 39 -13.20 10.88 -3.24
C GLU A 39 -13.52 9.82 -2.19
N GLU A 40 -14.78 9.75 -1.74
CA GLU A 40 -15.24 8.72 -0.81
C GLU A 40 -15.06 7.31 -1.37
N GLU A 41 -15.44 7.11 -2.63
CA GLU A 41 -15.24 5.83 -3.31
C GLU A 41 -13.76 5.49 -3.47
N ALA A 42 -12.94 6.48 -3.78
CA ALA A 42 -11.49 6.30 -3.88
C ALA A 42 -10.90 5.89 -2.54
N GLU A 43 -11.36 6.47 -1.44
CA GLU A 43 -10.92 6.12 -0.09
C GLU A 43 -11.30 4.67 0.27
N LEU A 44 -12.51 4.24 -0.12
CA LEU A 44 -12.94 2.85 0.08
C LEU A 44 -12.03 1.87 -0.66
N LEU A 45 -11.67 2.20 -1.91
CA LEU A 45 -10.75 1.39 -2.69
C LEU A 45 -9.36 1.33 -2.03
N LEU A 46 -8.88 2.47 -1.56
CA LEU A 46 -7.59 2.53 -0.86
C LEU A 46 -7.58 1.64 0.37
N LYS A 47 -8.61 1.76 1.22
CA LYS A 47 -8.72 0.95 2.44
C LYS A 47 -8.78 -0.54 2.13
N HIS A 48 -9.53 -0.91 1.11
CA HIS A 48 -9.66 -2.32 0.70
C HIS A 48 -8.29 -2.87 0.24
N ARG A 49 -7.61 -2.16 -0.64
CA ARG A 49 -6.32 -2.58 -1.17
C ARG A 49 -5.23 -2.59 -0.11
N LEU A 50 -5.25 -1.60 0.80
CA LEU A 50 -4.31 -1.56 1.92
C LEU A 50 -4.48 -2.75 2.84
N LYS A 51 -5.73 -3.12 3.15
CA LYS A 51 -6.03 -4.30 3.99
C LYS A 51 -5.47 -5.57 3.36
N GLN A 52 -5.64 -5.74 2.06
CA GLN A 52 -5.08 -6.88 1.33
C GLN A 52 -3.56 -6.89 1.42
N ARG A 53 -2.92 -5.74 1.26
CA ARG A 53 -1.47 -5.62 1.33
C ARG A 53 -0.94 -5.94 2.72
N VAL A 54 -1.61 -5.44 3.76
CA VAL A 54 -1.26 -5.76 5.15
C VAL A 54 -1.36 -7.26 5.41
N ASN A 55 -2.43 -7.91 4.92
CA ASN A 55 -2.58 -9.36 5.05
C ASN A 55 -1.46 -10.12 4.36
N GLN A 56 -1.04 -9.67 3.18
CA GLN A 56 0.11 -10.28 2.48
C GLN A 56 1.41 -10.11 3.26
N LEU A 57 1.53 -9.03 4.01
CA LEU A 57 2.71 -8.73 4.81
C LEU A 57 2.73 -9.44 6.17
N ASN A 58 1.62 -10.05 6.58
CA ASN A 58 1.56 -10.80 7.84
C ASN A 58 2.61 -11.91 7.89
N VAL A 59 2.99 -12.47 6.74
CA VAL A 59 4.06 -13.45 6.65
C VAL A 59 5.40 -12.89 7.14
N LEU A 60 5.59 -11.57 7.06
CA LEU A 60 6.79 -10.89 7.55
C LEU A 60 6.74 -10.60 9.04
N LYS A 61 5.56 -10.75 9.66
CA LYS A 61 5.34 -10.52 11.10
C LYS A 61 5.82 -9.14 11.56
N LEU A 62 5.50 -8.10 10.78
CA LEU A 62 5.91 -6.73 11.09
C LEU A 62 5.42 -6.26 12.45
N ASP A 63 4.19 -6.65 12.82
CA ASP A 63 3.59 -6.23 14.09
C ASP A 63 4.30 -6.87 15.29
N ASP A 64 4.97 -8.01 15.09
CA ASP A 64 5.72 -8.71 16.13
C ASP A 64 7.15 -8.20 16.29
N LEU A 65 7.60 -7.30 15.42
CA LEU A 65 8.94 -6.74 15.51
C LEU A 65 9.05 -5.80 16.70
N ASP A 66 10.18 -5.90 17.40
CA ASP A 66 10.48 -5.02 18.54
C ASP A 66 11.10 -3.71 18.03
N ILE A 67 10.30 -2.94 17.32
CA ILE A 67 10.67 -1.63 16.80
C ILE A 67 9.54 -0.65 17.08
N LYS A 68 9.85 0.64 16.96
CA LYS A 68 8.85 1.69 17.16
C LYS A 68 7.70 1.55 16.17
N GLU A 69 6.49 1.89 16.62
CA GLU A 69 5.30 1.82 15.78
C GLU A 69 5.46 2.67 14.51
N GLU A 70 6.06 3.84 14.65
CA GLU A 70 6.31 4.73 13.52
C GLU A 70 7.18 4.07 12.45
N ALA A 71 8.14 3.23 12.88
CA ALA A 71 8.95 2.45 11.94
C ALA A 71 8.09 1.41 11.22
N LYS A 72 7.17 0.76 11.93
CA LYS A 72 6.24 -0.20 11.30
C LYS A 72 5.38 0.47 10.24
N ILE A 73 4.88 1.66 10.53
CA ILE A 73 4.08 2.44 9.57
C ILE A 73 4.90 2.75 8.31
N ILE A 74 6.16 3.12 8.48
CA ILE A 74 7.07 3.36 7.35
C ILE A 74 7.22 2.10 6.49
N LEU A 75 7.40 0.94 7.13
CA LEU A 75 7.54 -0.33 6.43
C LEU A 75 6.28 -0.71 5.65
N TYR A 76 5.10 -0.50 6.25
CA TYR A 76 3.84 -0.74 5.55
C TYR A 76 3.66 0.21 4.36
N ASP A 77 4.06 1.48 4.52
CA ASP A 77 3.99 2.45 3.43
C ASP A 77 4.90 2.04 2.27
N MET A 78 6.13 1.64 2.56
CA MET A 78 7.05 1.09 1.55
C MET A 78 6.45 -0.13 0.86
N ALA A 79 5.87 -1.03 1.63
CA ALA A 79 5.30 -2.27 1.11
C ALA A 79 4.07 -2.03 0.24
N TYR A 80 3.27 -1.01 0.55
CA TYR A 80 2.14 -0.64 -0.30
C TYR A 80 2.63 -0.31 -1.72
N ASN A 81 3.79 0.32 -1.82
CA ASN A 81 4.40 0.69 -3.11
C ASN A 81 5.18 -0.48 -3.75
N LEU A 82 5.96 -1.21 -2.94
CA LEU A 82 6.91 -2.23 -3.42
C LEU A 82 6.37 -3.65 -3.41
N GLY A 83 5.37 -3.93 -2.59
CA GLY A 83 4.96 -5.29 -2.27
C GLY A 83 5.89 -5.94 -1.26
N ALA A 84 5.47 -7.11 -0.74
CA ALA A 84 6.25 -7.85 0.26
C ALA A 84 7.61 -8.27 -0.26
N LYS A 85 7.67 -8.77 -1.49
CA LYS A 85 8.94 -9.21 -2.09
C LYS A 85 9.93 -8.05 -2.24
N GLY A 86 9.42 -6.88 -2.65
CA GLY A 86 10.27 -5.69 -2.78
C GLY A 86 10.82 -5.25 -1.44
N LEU A 87 9.99 -5.25 -0.41
CA LEU A 87 10.42 -4.88 0.93
C LEU A 87 11.46 -5.84 1.50
N LEU A 88 11.33 -7.14 1.23
CA LEU A 88 12.28 -8.16 1.68
C LEU A 88 13.68 -7.98 1.13
N LYS A 89 13.82 -7.30 -0.01
CA LYS A 89 15.13 -7.08 -0.64
C LYS A 89 16.02 -6.11 0.13
N PHE A 90 15.46 -5.35 1.06
CA PHE A 90 16.22 -4.39 1.87
C PHE A 90 16.94 -5.08 3.04
N LYS A 91 17.78 -6.06 2.74
CA LYS A 91 18.43 -6.92 3.75
C LYS A 91 19.21 -6.16 4.82
N LYS A 92 19.96 -5.14 4.41
CA LYS A 92 20.75 -4.33 5.33
C LYS A 92 19.86 -3.45 6.21
N MET A 93 18.75 -2.94 5.65
CA MET A 93 17.76 -2.21 6.43
C MET A 93 17.17 -3.10 7.54
N TRP A 94 16.79 -4.33 7.20
CA TRP A 94 16.25 -5.28 8.17
C TRP A 94 17.24 -5.57 9.29
N LYS A 95 18.51 -5.74 8.93
CA LYS A 95 19.57 -5.97 9.92
C LYS A 95 19.72 -4.78 10.86
N ALA A 96 19.68 -3.57 10.33
CA ALA A 96 19.73 -2.35 11.14
C ALA A 96 18.53 -2.27 12.08
N LEU A 97 17.33 -2.60 11.61
CA LEU A 97 16.12 -2.60 12.42
C LEU A 97 16.15 -3.64 13.54
N GLU A 98 16.77 -4.79 13.32
CA GLU A 98 16.98 -5.80 14.36
C GLU A 98 17.77 -5.21 15.53
N ASN A 99 18.70 -4.32 15.27
CA ASN A 99 19.51 -3.63 16.25
C ASN A 99 18.88 -2.31 16.72
N LYS A 100 17.67 -2.01 16.28
CA LYS A 100 16.97 -0.74 16.54
C LYS A 100 17.81 0.47 16.12
N ASP A 101 18.62 0.29 15.09
CA ASP A 101 19.47 1.33 14.52
C ASP A 101 18.72 2.03 13.38
N TYR A 102 17.87 2.98 13.76
CA TYR A 102 17.02 3.68 12.79
C TYR A 102 17.80 4.59 11.86
N LEU A 103 18.92 5.14 12.34
CA LEU A 103 19.78 5.95 11.50
C LEU A 103 20.41 5.12 10.39
N GLU A 104 20.95 3.96 10.70
CA GLU A 104 21.51 3.05 9.70
C GLU A 104 20.42 2.53 8.78
N ALA A 105 19.24 2.21 9.33
CA ALA A 105 18.10 1.79 8.50
C ALA A 105 17.75 2.87 7.47
N SER A 106 17.73 4.14 7.86
CA SER A 106 17.46 5.25 6.95
C SER A 106 18.50 5.36 5.82
N LYS A 107 19.76 5.14 6.15
CA LYS A 107 20.83 5.15 5.15
C LYS A 107 20.70 4.03 4.14
N GLU A 108 20.32 2.84 4.60
CA GLU A 108 20.11 1.69 3.72
C GLU A 108 18.87 1.87 2.84
N MET A 109 17.83 2.52 3.34
CA MET A 109 16.67 2.90 2.53
C MET A 109 17.08 3.87 1.42
N GLN A 110 17.94 4.83 1.73
CA GLN A 110 18.42 5.84 0.80
C GLN A 110 19.30 5.24 -0.29
N ASP A 111 20.06 4.19 0.04
CA ASP A 111 20.92 3.49 -0.90
C ASP A 111 20.15 2.39 -1.64
N SER A 112 19.13 2.79 -2.40
CA SER A 112 18.27 1.85 -3.10
C SER A 112 17.70 2.45 -4.38
N LYS A 113 17.29 1.57 -5.30
CA LYS A 113 16.59 1.98 -6.52
C LYS A 113 15.24 2.61 -6.19
N TRP A 114 14.55 2.08 -5.18
CA TRP A 114 13.28 2.60 -4.71
C TRP A 114 13.40 4.09 -4.36
N PHE A 115 14.42 4.46 -3.59
CA PHE A 115 14.63 5.86 -3.20
C PHE A 115 14.79 6.76 -4.42
N LYS A 116 15.51 6.31 -5.43
CA LYS A 116 15.77 7.09 -6.65
C LYS A 116 14.54 7.21 -7.54
N GLN A 117 13.70 6.16 -7.59
CA GLN A 117 12.56 6.08 -8.49
C GLN A 117 11.29 6.73 -7.94
N VAL A 118 11.07 6.65 -6.62
CA VAL A 118 9.82 7.11 -5.99
C VAL A 118 9.84 8.61 -5.68
N GLY A 119 11.01 9.22 -5.57
CA GLY A 119 11.13 10.67 -5.44
C GLY A 119 10.73 11.22 -4.07
N ARG A 120 9.75 12.16 -4.04
CA ARG A 120 9.36 12.85 -2.81
C ARG A 120 8.95 11.91 -1.68
N ARG A 121 8.15 10.89 -1.99
CA ARG A 121 7.65 9.94 -0.99
C ARG A 121 8.79 9.20 -0.30
N SER A 122 9.76 8.71 -1.07
CA SER A 122 10.90 8.01 -0.51
C SER A 122 11.76 8.91 0.37
N LYS A 123 11.95 10.16 -0.02
CA LYS A 123 12.68 11.14 0.77
C LYS A 123 12.00 11.42 2.11
N GLU A 124 10.68 11.54 2.12
CA GLU A 124 9.92 11.76 3.35
C GLU A 124 10.00 10.56 4.28
N LEU A 125 9.89 9.33 3.74
CA LEU A 125 9.98 8.12 4.55
C LEU A 125 11.37 7.91 5.14
N VAL A 126 12.42 8.20 4.36
CA VAL A 126 13.80 8.17 4.87
C VAL A 126 13.98 9.17 5.99
N SER A 127 13.49 10.39 5.82
CA SER A 127 13.57 11.44 6.85
C SER A 127 12.86 11.02 8.12
N LYS A 128 11.68 10.41 8.02
CA LYS A 128 10.93 9.93 9.18
C LYS A 128 11.68 8.81 9.91
N MET A 129 12.28 7.88 9.16
CA MET A 129 13.07 6.81 9.76
C MET A 129 14.30 7.38 10.50
N GLU A 130 15.00 8.31 9.88
CA GLU A 130 16.17 8.96 10.48
C GLU A 130 15.82 9.65 11.81
N LYS A 131 14.68 10.34 11.85
CA LYS A 131 14.22 11.05 13.05
C LYS A 131 13.93 10.13 14.23
N LEU A 132 13.62 8.87 13.97
CA LEU A 132 13.39 7.91 15.05
C LEU A 132 14.64 7.63 15.86
N SER A 133 15.82 7.91 15.33
CA SER A 133 17.08 7.75 16.03
C SER A 133 17.27 8.80 17.14
N GLU A 134 16.50 9.89 17.10
CA GLU A 134 16.62 11.01 18.05
C GLU A 134 15.85 10.77 19.36
N TYR A 135 15.09 9.68 19.46
CA TYR A 135 14.24 9.42 20.64
C TYR A 135 14.67 8.20 21.43
#